data_cf3392cbe8b97c726e002065bb0a86dc
#
_entry.id   cf3392cbe8b97c726e002065bb0a86dc
#
_cell.length_a   1.000
_cell.length_b   1.000
_cell.length_c   1.000
_cell.angle_alpha   90.00
_cell.angle_beta   90.00
_cell.angle_gamma   90.00
#
_symmetry.space_group_name_H-M   'P 1'
#
loop_
_entity.id
_entity.type
_entity.pdbx_description
1 polymer ?
#
loop_
_entity_poly.entity_id
_entity_poly.type
_entity_poly.pdbx_seq_one_letter_code
_entity_poly.pdbx_strand_id
1 'polypeptide(L)'
;EMCIRDSINAVTEEIINLQAIINLPKGTEVFLSDIHGEYEPFVHILNNGGGIIRSKIDDIFGNLITEKERATLATLIYYPEEKMKLMKQQVEDLDEWYTITLYRLIEVAKKVSSKYTRSKVRKAITNGFGYVIDELLHAQEKNDQDKDRYYQSIIRTIVELGQAESFIIAISDLIKRMAIDHLHVVGDIFDRGKYPDLVIEKLKKFHSMD
;
A
#
# COMPACT_ATOMS: atom_id res chain seq x y z
N GLU A 1 -41.79 18.56 6.29
CA GLU A 1 -41.06 18.13 7.53
C GLU A 1 -40.08 16.95 7.27
N MET A 2 -40.40 15.97 6.39
CA MET A 2 -39.55 14.82 6.08
C MET A 2 -38.24 15.24 5.40
N CYS A 3 -38.28 16.10 4.38
CA CYS A 3 -37.07 16.55 3.66
C CYS A 3 -36.08 17.36 4.53
N ILE A 4 -36.55 18.11 5.53
CA ILE A 4 -35.69 18.89 6.42
C ILE A 4 -35.00 17.97 7.42
N ARG A 5 -35.66 16.96 7.94
CA ARG A 5 -35.06 15.96 8.85
C ARG A 5 -34.00 15.14 8.15
N ASP A 6 -34.23 14.70 6.90
CA ASP A 6 -33.25 13.96 6.12
C ASP A 6 -32.01 14.83 5.81
N SER A 7 -32.21 16.14 5.55
CA SER A 7 -31.09 17.05 5.34
C SER A 7 -30.29 17.32 6.62
N ILE A 8 -30.93 17.42 7.78
CA ILE A 8 -30.25 17.60 9.07
C ILE A 8 -29.44 16.34 9.42
N ASN A 9 -30.02 15.15 9.23
CA ASN A 9 -29.32 13.90 9.49
C ASN A 9 -28.10 13.75 8.58
N ALA A 10 -28.23 14.03 7.29
CA ALA A 10 -27.12 13.97 6.33
C ALA A 10 -26.00 14.96 6.69
N VAL A 11 -26.35 16.20 7.08
CA VAL A 11 -25.37 17.20 7.53
C VAL A 11 -24.69 16.74 8.83
N THR A 12 -25.45 16.20 9.77
CA THR A 12 -24.90 15.68 11.02
C THR A 12 -23.94 14.53 10.80
N GLU A 13 -24.30 13.59 9.92
CA GLU A 13 -23.45 12.45 9.54
C GLU A 13 -22.15 12.95 8.89
N GLU A 14 -22.21 13.92 8.00
CA GLU A 14 -21.03 14.50 7.37
C GLU A 14 -20.15 15.26 8.37
N ILE A 15 -20.72 16.01 9.32
CA ILE A 15 -19.95 16.65 10.39
C ILE A 15 -19.21 15.60 11.25
N ILE A 16 -19.88 14.52 11.61
CA ILE A 16 -19.25 13.43 12.36
C ILE A 16 -18.11 12.80 11.58
N ASN A 17 -18.32 12.55 10.27
CA ASN A 17 -17.31 12.01 9.38
C ASN A 17 -16.09 12.93 9.26
N LEU A 18 -16.31 14.22 9.00
CA LEU A 18 -15.24 15.22 8.90
C LEU A 18 -14.48 15.38 10.22
N GLN A 19 -15.18 15.37 11.35
CA GLN A 19 -14.54 15.44 12.67
C GLN A 19 -13.67 14.20 12.94
N ALA A 20 -14.09 13.02 12.49
CA ALA A 20 -13.29 11.81 12.59
C ALA A 20 -12.04 11.90 11.69
N ILE A 21 -12.18 12.40 10.47
CA ILE A 21 -11.07 12.58 9.51
C ILE A 21 -10.00 13.53 10.05
N ILE A 22 -10.39 14.64 10.67
CA ILE A 22 -9.45 15.62 11.27
C ILE A 22 -8.53 14.98 12.33
N ASN A 23 -8.99 13.92 12.99
CA ASN A 23 -8.22 13.21 14.01
C ASN A 23 -7.34 12.08 13.44
N LEU A 24 -7.39 11.82 12.12
CA LEU A 24 -6.47 10.88 11.50
C LEU A 24 -5.03 11.42 11.45
N PRO A 25 -4.02 10.54 11.44
CA PRO A 25 -2.64 10.96 11.23
C PRO A 25 -2.50 11.76 9.93
N LYS A 26 -1.59 12.75 9.94
CA LYS A 26 -1.32 13.56 8.75
C LYS A 26 -0.89 12.71 7.57
N GLY A 27 -1.31 13.09 6.38
CA GLY A 27 -0.89 12.52 5.11
C GLY A 27 0.61 12.67 4.89
N THR A 28 1.14 11.86 3.98
CA THR A 28 2.55 11.89 3.56
C THR A 28 2.68 12.79 2.33
N GLU A 29 3.49 13.82 2.45
CA GLU A 29 3.84 14.70 1.33
C GLU A 29 5.24 14.37 0.83
N VAL A 30 5.40 14.21 -0.48
CA VAL A 30 6.69 13.97 -1.14
C VAL A 30 6.98 15.12 -2.08
N PHE A 31 8.16 15.69 -1.94
CA PHE A 31 8.66 16.77 -2.79
C PHE A 31 9.76 16.23 -3.71
N LEU A 32 9.57 16.42 -5.00
CA LEU A 32 10.56 16.08 -6.03
C LEU A 32 10.97 17.35 -6.78
N SER A 33 12.27 17.53 -7.00
CA SER A 33 12.79 18.55 -7.90
C SER A 33 13.37 17.91 -9.16
N ASP A 34 13.34 18.65 -10.26
CA ASP A 34 14.17 18.41 -11.45
C ASP A 34 14.08 16.97 -12.01
N ILE A 35 12.89 16.57 -12.47
CA ILE A 35 12.65 15.24 -13.05
C ILE A 35 13.34 15.10 -14.41
N HIS A 36 13.42 16.19 -15.20
CA HIS A 36 14.12 16.28 -16.48
C HIS A 36 13.82 15.19 -17.52
N GLY A 37 12.60 14.61 -17.50
CA GLY A 37 12.26 13.52 -18.44
C GLY A 37 12.92 12.17 -18.13
N GLU A 38 13.54 12.03 -16.97
CA GLU A 38 14.18 10.78 -16.52
C GLU A 38 13.12 9.85 -15.90
N TYR A 39 12.46 9.06 -16.77
CA TYR A 39 11.30 8.25 -16.42
C TYR A 39 11.60 7.16 -15.38
N GLU A 40 12.67 6.39 -15.58
CA GLU A 40 12.98 5.25 -14.70
C GLU A 40 13.30 5.67 -13.25
N PRO A 41 14.19 6.68 -13.01
CA PRO A 41 14.41 7.21 -11.66
C PRO A 41 13.13 7.77 -11.04
N PHE A 42 12.31 8.47 -11.82
CA PHE A 42 11.03 9.01 -11.35
C PHE A 42 10.07 7.89 -10.89
N VAL A 43 9.91 6.84 -11.71
CA VAL A 43 9.07 5.68 -11.36
C VAL A 43 9.63 4.97 -10.12
N HIS A 44 10.94 4.86 -10.00
CA HIS A 44 11.56 4.27 -8.80
C HIS A 44 11.20 5.05 -7.52
N ILE A 45 11.25 6.38 -7.56
CA ILE A 45 10.86 7.22 -6.41
C ILE A 45 9.38 7.02 -6.06
N LEU A 46 8.49 6.94 -7.06
CA LEU A 46 7.08 6.66 -6.82
C LEU A 46 6.88 5.26 -6.21
N ASN A 47 7.57 4.25 -6.73
CA ASN A 47 7.45 2.87 -6.24
C ASN A 47 7.95 2.69 -4.80
N ASN A 48 8.99 3.45 -4.39
CA ASN A 48 9.50 3.39 -3.03
C ASN A 48 8.81 4.37 -2.07
N GLY A 49 7.87 5.18 -2.59
CA GLY A 49 7.14 6.18 -1.81
C GLY A 49 8.03 7.28 -1.24
N GLY A 50 9.07 7.70 -2.00
CA GLY A 50 10.05 8.67 -1.49
C GLY A 50 10.83 8.17 -0.27
N GLY A 51 10.99 6.85 -0.12
CA GLY A 51 11.66 6.22 1.03
C GLY A 51 10.71 5.86 2.20
N ILE A 52 9.47 6.31 2.17
CA ILE A 52 8.50 6.10 3.26
C ILE A 52 8.21 4.61 3.49
N ILE A 53 8.07 3.82 2.43
CA ILE A 53 7.79 2.38 2.56
C ILE A 53 8.91 1.70 3.35
N ARG A 54 10.17 2.02 3.06
CA ARG A 54 11.31 1.48 3.79
C ARG A 54 11.29 1.91 5.26
N SER A 55 11.05 3.19 5.54
CA SER A 55 10.91 3.70 6.91
C SER A 55 9.82 2.96 7.68
N LYS A 56 8.65 2.68 7.05
CA LYS A 56 7.58 1.93 7.70
C LYS A 56 7.96 0.48 7.99
N ILE A 57 8.68 -0.18 7.08
CA ILE A 57 9.21 -1.53 7.31
C ILE A 57 10.17 -1.53 8.52
N ASP A 58 11.07 -0.55 8.59
CA ASP A 58 12.01 -0.41 9.70
C ASP A 58 11.29 -0.10 11.03
N ASP A 59 10.24 0.73 11.00
CA ASP A 59 9.40 1.04 12.17
C ASP A 59 8.66 -0.21 12.71
N ILE A 60 8.17 -1.09 11.81
CA ILE A 60 7.38 -2.26 12.20
C ILE A 60 8.29 -3.38 12.70
N PHE A 61 9.32 -3.70 11.93
CA PHE A 61 10.10 -4.91 12.14
C PHE A 61 11.39 -4.65 12.93
N GLY A 62 11.97 -3.44 12.87
CA GLY A 62 13.14 -3.08 13.66
C GLY A 62 14.20 -4.19 13.68
N ASN A 63 14.47 -4.73 14.88
CA ASN A 63 15.40 -5.85 15.09
C ASN A 63 14.74 -7.23 15.04
N LEU A 64 13.43 -7.33 14.74
CA LEU A 64 12.71 -8.60 14.64
C LEU A 64 13.15 -9.43 13.43
N ILE A 65 13.55 -8.75 12.36
CA ILE A 65 14.10 -9.35 11.15
C ILE A 65 15.39 -8.63 10.74
N THR A 66 16.23 -9.35 10.00
CA THR A 66 17.52 -8.82 9.57
C THR A 66 17.39 -7.65 8.60
N GLU A 67 18.43 -6.83 8.50
CA GLU A 67 18.52 -5.74 7.51
C GLU A 67 18.30 -6.25 6.08
N LYS A 68 18.86 -7.42 5.75
CA LYS A 68 18.72 -8.06 4.45
C LYS A 68 17.26 -8.44 4.16
N GLU A 69 16.53 -8.96 5.15
CA GLU A 69 15.11 -9.29 5.00
C GLU A 69 14.25 -8.04 4.82
N ARG A 70 14.51 -6.96 5.58
CA ARG A 70 13.82 -5.67 5.40
C ARG A 70 14.07 -5.09 4.01
N ALA A 71 15.29 -5.13 3.52
CA ALA A 71 15.64 -4.68 2.16
C ALA A 71 14.96 -5.55 1.09
N THR A 72 14.89 -6.87 1.31
CA THR A 72 14.20 -7.80 0.41
C THR A 72 12.71 -7.52 0.37
N LEU A 73 12.07 -7.30 1.52
CA LEU A 73 10.65 -6.96 1.61
C LEU A 73 10.34 -5.63 0.93
N ALA A 74 11.18 -4.60 1.14
CA ALA A 74 11.06 -3.32 0.47
C ALA A 74 11.13 -3.47 -1.06
N THR A 75 12.14 -4.20 -1.56
CA THR A 75 12.31 -4.44 -2.99
C THR A 75 11.13 -5.22 -3.57
N LEU A 76 10.57 -6.18 -2.82
CA LEU A 76 9.37 -6.91 -3.24
C LEU A 76 8.17 -5.99 -3.40
N ILE A 77 7.97 -5.04 -2.50
CA ILE A 77 6.88 -4.06 -2.62
C ILE A 77 7.09 -3.15 -3.84
N TYR A 78 8.34 -2.71 -4.08
CA TYR A 78 8.65 -1.81 -5.21
C TYR A 78 8.46 -2.50 -6.56
N TYR A 79 8.93 -3.75 -6.67
CA TYR A 79 9.01 -4.55 -7.90
C TYR A 79 8.57 -5.99 -7.64
N PRO A 80 7.26 -6.23 -7.39
CA PRO A 80 6.79 -7.54 -6.94
C PRO A 80 7.05 -8.65 -7.94
N GLU A 81 6.79 -8.43 -9.23
CA GLU A 81 6.94 -9.47 -10.26
C GLU A 81 8.39 -9.89 -10.46
N GLU A 82 9.30 -8.92 -10.55
CA GLU A 82 10.73 -9.16 -10.77
C GLU A 82 11.34 -9.84 -9.55
N LYS A 83 10.99 -9.34 -8.35
CA LYS A 83 11.55 -9.89 -7.11
C LYS A 83 11.05 -11.32 -6.84
N MET A 84 9.77 -11.61 -7.10
CA MET A 84 9.25 -12.98 -6.98
C MET A 84 9.95 -13.96 -7.90
N LYS A 85 10.23 -13.58 -9.17
CA LYS A 85 10.99 -14.42 -10.09
C LYS A 85 12.36 -14.81 -9.54
N LEU A 86 13.06 -13.88 -8.89
CA LEU A 86 14.36 -14.14 -8.26
C LEU A 86 14.20 -15.03 -7.02
N MET A 87 13.19 -14.78 -6.19
CA MET A 87 12.97 -15.54 -4.96
C MET A 87 12.64 -17.01 -5.24
N LYS A 88 11.84 -17.29 -6.28
CA LYS A 88 11.53 -18.66 -6.70
C LYS A 88 12.77 -19.52 -7.03
N GLN A 89 13.88 -18.89 -7.41
CA GLN A 89 15.14 -19.58 -7.71
C GLN A 89 16.02 -19.78 -6.48
N GLN A 90 15.75 -19.08 -5.37
CA GLN A 90 16.61 -18.99 -4.20
C GLN A 90 16.04 -19.69 -2.96
N VAL A 91 14.72 -19.88 -2.93
CA VAL A 91 13.99 -20.39 -1.77
C VAL A 91 13.68 -21.87 -1.98
N GLU A 92 13.96 -22.68 -0.97
CA GLU A 92 13.71 -24.13 -0.98
C GLU A 92 12.23 -24.45 -0.76
N ASP A 93 11.58 -23.77 0.20
CA ASP A 93 10.15 -23.90 0.50
C ASP A 93 9.41 -22.63 0.14
N LEU A 94 8.73 -22.66 -1.02
CA LEU A 94 7.99 -21.53 -1.55
C LEU A 94 6.71 -21.25 -0.75
N ASP A 95 6.04 -22.26 -0.23
CA ASP A 95 4.77 -22.09 0.48
C ASP A 95 5.02 -21.44 1.85
N GLU A 96 6.08 -21.84 2.54
CA GLU A 96 6.53 -21.19 3.77
C GLU A 96 6.94 -19.73 3.49
N TRP A 97 7.71 -19.50 2.43
CA TRP A 97 8.13 -18.15 2.06
C TRP A 97 6.94 -17.25 1.71
N TYR A 98 5.96 -17.75 0.94
CA TYR A 98 4.74 -17.01 0.64
C TYR A 98 3.97 -16.68 1.92
N THR A 99 3.79 -17.64 2.79
CA THR A 99 3.08 -17.46 4.06
C THR A 99 3.71 -16.35 4.89
N ILE A 100 5.03 -16.42 5.15
CA ILE A 100 5.75 -15.40 5.92
C ILE A 100 5.70 -14.04 5.22
N THR A 101 5.85 -14.01 3.91
CA THR A 101 5.83 -12.79 3.11
C THR A 101 4.47 -12.11 3.16
N LEU A 102 3.38 -12.87 3.05
CA LEU A 102 2.02 -12.34 3.14
C LEU A 102 1.75 -11.71 4.51
N TYR A 103 2.15 -12.37 5.61
CA TYR A 103 2.06 -11.77 6.95
C TYR A 103 2.77 -10.44 7.03
N ARG A 104 4.02 -10.38 6.56
CA ARG A 104 4.82 -9.16 6.58
C ARG A 104 4.21 -8.03 5.74
N LEU A 105 3.72 -8.35 4.54
CA LEU A 105 3.07 -7.37 3.67
C LEU A 105 1.78 -6.82 4.26
N ILE A 106 0.98 -7.66 4.91
CA ILE A 106 -0.25 -7.23 5.57
C ILE A 106 0.06 -6.25 6.72
N GLU A 107 1.10 -6.52 7.53
CA GLU A 107 1.51 -5.59 8.59
C GLU A 107 1.98 -4.23 8.02
N VAL A 108 2.74 -4.24 6.92
CA VAL A 108 3.12 -3.00 6.23
C VAL A 108 1.87 -2.28 5.71
N ALA A 109 0.94 -3.00 5.09
CA ALA A 109 -0.29 -2.42 4.56
C ALA A 109 -1.16 -1.81 5.68
N LYS A 110 -1.32 -2.50 6.84
CA LYS A 110 -2.00 -1.95 8.03
C LYS A 110 -1.35 -0.63 8.48
N LYS A 111 -0.02 -0.60 8.58
CA LYS A 111 0.71 0.59 9.03
C LYS A 111 0.57 1.76 8.06
N VAL A 112 0.70 1.51 6.76
CA VAL A 112 0.61 2.55 5.73
C VAL A 112 -0.83 3.06 5.59
N SER A 113 -1.82 2.18 5.72
CA SER A 113 -3.25 2.54 5.61
C SER A 113 -3.85 3.17 6.88
N SER A 114 -3.17 3.12 8.02
CA SER A 114 -3.69 3.60 9.31
C SER A 114 -4.08 5.08 9.35
N LYS A 115 -3.59 5.88 8.41
CA LYS A 115 -3.90 7.31 8.24
C LYS A 115 -5.15 7.58 7.40
N TYR A 116 -5.83 6.53 6.92
CA TYR A 116 -6.99 6.65 6.03
C TYR A 116 -8.25 6.06 6.65
N THR A 117 -9.38 6.52 6.15
CA THR A 117 -10.66 5.87 6.44
C THR A 117 -10.75 4.53 5.72
N ARG A 118 -11.49 3.59 6.30
CA ARG A 118 -11.76 2.28 5.67
C ARG A 118 -12.32 2.42 4.25
N SER A 119 -13.19 3.40 4.02
CA SER A 119 -13.77 3.67 2.70
C SER A 119 -12.70 4.06 1.67
N LYS A 120 -11.72 4.90 2.04
CA LYS A 120 -10.62 5.30 1.14
C LYS A 120 -9.73 4.09 0.82
N VAL A 121 -9.40 3.28 1.81
CA VAL A 121 -8.59 2.06 1.60
C VAL A 121 -9.29 1.09 0.64
N ARG A 122 -10.60 0.83 0.83
CA ARG A 122 -11.38 -0.04 -0.06
C ARG A 122 -11.42 0.44 -1.51
N LYS A 123 -11.55 1.75 -1.72
CA LYS A 123 -11.52 2.34 -3.08
C LYS A 123 -10.15 2.22 -3.75
N ALA A 124 -9.07 2.19 -2.97
CA ALA A 124 -7.72 2.03 -3.49
C ALA A 124 -7.39 0.60 -3.93
N ILE A 125 -8.14 -0.39 -3.48
CA ILE A 125 -7.96 -1.79 -3.87
C ILE A 125 -8.65 -2.00 -5.23
N THR A 126 -7.88 -2.15 -6.29
CA THR A 126 -8.39 -2.28 -7.67
C THR A 126 -8.51 -3.72 -8.16
N ASN A 127 -7.93 -4.68 -7.45
CA ASN A 127 -7.86 -6.07 -7.86
C ASN A 127 -8.93 -6.91 -7.15
N GLY A 128 -9.24 -8.11 -7.68
CA GLY A 128 -10.28 -9.00 -7.20
C GLY A 128 -10.21 -9.48 -5.74
N PHE A 129 -9.17 -9.08 -4.99
CA PHE A 129 -8.96 -9.42 -3.58
C PHE A 129 -9.51 -8.38 -2.58
N GLY A 130 -10.31 -7.41 -3.03
CA GLY A 130 -10.75 -6.28 -2.20
C GLY A 130 -11.37 -6.68 -0.87
N TYR A 131 -12.26 -7.68 -0.86
CA TYR A 131 -12.87 -8.18 0.35
C TYR A 131 -11.84 -8.83 1.29
N VAL A 132 -10.97 -9.70 0.74
CA VAL A 132 -9.97 -10.43 1.53
C VAL A 132 -8.95 -9.48 2.15
N ILE A 133 -8.47 -8.51 1.38
CA ILE A 133 -7.54 -7.48 1.89
C ILE A 133 -8.21 -6.63 2.98
N ASP A 134 -9.46 -6.19 2.77
CA ASP A 134 -10.21 -5.41 3.76
C ASP A 134 -10.36 -6.19 5.09
N GLU A 135 -10.68 -7.49 5.03
CA GLU A 135 -10.74 -8.36 6.21
C GLU A 135 -9.39 -8.46 6.92
N LEU A 136 -8.32 -8.73 6.17
CA LEU A 136 -6.98 -8.89 6.73
C LEU A 136 -6.43 -7.59 7.35
N LEU A 137 -6.75 -6.43 6.79
CA LEU A 137 -6.34 -5.13 7.33
C LEU A 137 -7.08 -4.75 8.63
N HIS A 138 -8.31 -5.22 8.81
CA HIS A 138 -9.16 -4.86 9.95
C HIS A 138 -9.33 -5.98 10.97
N ALA A 139 -8.70 -7.13 10.78
CA ALA A 139 -8.61 -8.17 11.80
C ALA A 139 -7.87 -7.61 13.02
N GLN A 140 -8.58 -7.42 14.12
CA GLN A 140 -8.00 -6.89 15.36
C GLN A 140 -7.23 -7.99 16.08
N GLU A 141 -5.96 -7.70 16.37
CA GLU A 141 -4.97 -8.64 16.91
C GLU A 141 -5.08 -8.95 18.40
N LYS A 142 -6.05 -8.45 19.13
CA LYS A 142 -6.01 -8.56 20.60
C LYS A 142 -7.00 -9.60 21.14
N ASN A 143 -6.44 -10.74 21.58
CA ASN A 143 -7.01 -11.73 22.52
C ASN A 143 -8.17 -12.62 22.06
N ASP A 144 -8.35 -12.83 20.75
CA ASP A 144 -9.33 -13.78 20.26
C ASP A 144 -8.65 -14.88 19.42
N GLN A 145 -8.40 -16.03 20.06
CA GLN A 145 -7.76 -17.19 19.40
C GLN A 145 -8.50 -17.65 18.14
N ASP A 146 -9.81 -17.45 18.08
CA ASP A 146 -10.62 -17.84 16.93
C ASP A 146 -10.40 -16.89 15.74
N LYS A 147 -10.16 -15.60 16.02
CA LYS A 147 -9.82 -14.62 14.98
C LYS A 147 -8.41 -14.82 14.42
N ASP A 148 -7.45 -15.20 15.27
CA ASP A 148 -6.12 -15.54 14.80
C ASP A 148 -6.14 -16.78 13.89
N ARG A 149 -6.93 -17.80 14.23
CA ARG A 149 -7.14 -18.97 13.37
C ARG A 149 -7.80 -18.60 12.06
N TYR A 150 -8.81 -17.72 12.09
CA TYR A 150 -9.47 -17.22 10.89
C TYR A 150 -8.49 -16.49 9.96
N TYR A 151 -7.69 -15.61 10.50
CA TYR A 151 -6.66 -14.87 9.78
C TYR A 151 -5.63 -15.81 9.13
N GLN A 152 -5.10 -16.75 9.93
CA GLN A 152 -4.18 -17.79 9.44
C GLN A 152 -4.81 -18.66 8.35
N SER A 153 -6.09 -19.01 8.51
CA SER A 153 -6.82 -19.80 7.52
C SER A 153 -6.93 -19.08 6.17
N ILE A 154 -7.19 -17.75 6.17
CA ILE A 154 -7.24 -16.96 4.94
C ILE A 154 -5.87 -17.03 4.22
N ILE A 155 -4.78 -16.73 4.92
CA ILE A 155 -3.43 -16.72 4.32
C ILE A 155 -3.08 -18.11 3.77
N ARG A 156 -3.33 -19.15 4.56
CA ARG A 156 -3.09 -20.52 4.14
C ARG A 156 -3.88 -20.87 2.88
N THR A 157 -5.17 -20.53 2.83
CA THR A 157 -6.02 -20.79 1.66
C THR A 157 -5.51 -20.04 0.42
N ILE A 158 -5.02 -18.80 0.55
CA ILE A 158 -4.42 -18.06 -0.57
C ILE A 158 -3.22 -18.83 -1.15
N VAL A 159 -2.37 -19.40 -0.29
CA VAL A 159 -1.20 -20.18 -0.72
C VAL A 159 -1.63 -21.50 -1.35
N GLU A 160 -2.50 -22.27 -0.69
CA GLU A 160 -3.01 -23.56 -1.16
C GLU A 160 -3.73 -23.47 -2.53
N LEU A 161 -4.42 -22.36 -2.79
CA LEU A 161 -5.06 -22.09 -4.08
C LEU A 161 -4.11 -21.54 -5.16
N GLY A 162 -2.80 -21.41 -4.87
CA GLY A 162 -1.81 -20.86 -5.80
C GLY A 162 -2.02 -19.38 -6.14
N GLN A 163 -2.70 -18.61 -5.25
CA GLN A 163 -3.00 -17.20 -5.47
C GLN A 163 -2.01 -16.25 -4.79
N ALA A 164 -0.97 -16.77 -4.15
CA ALA A 164 -0.01 -16.00 -3.38
C ALA A 164 0.65 -14.88 -4.19
N GLU A 165 1.07 -15.15 -5.43
CA GLU A 165 1.72 -14.16 -6.29
C GLU A 165 0.79 -13.01 -6.67
N SER A 166 -0.43 -13.34 -7.12
CA SER A 166 -1.44 -12.34 -7.46
C SER A 166 -1.81 -11.49 -6.25
N PHE A 167 -1.86 -12.10 -5.06
CA PHE A 167 -2.14 -11.39 -3.82
C PHE A 167 -0.98 -10.49 -3.39
N ILE A 168 0.28 -10.95 -3.53
CA ILE A 168 1.48 -10.13 -3.27
C ILE A 168 1.49 -8.89 -4.17
N ILE A 169 1.17 -9.03 -5.46
CA ILE A 169 1.07 -7.89 -6.38
C ILE A 169 -0.01 -6.92 -5.91
N ALA A 170 -1.21 -7.43 -5.61
CA ALA A 170 -2.34 -6.60 -5.19
C ALA A 170 -2.06 -5.80 -3.91
N ILE A 171 -1.48 -6.45 -2.89
CA ILE A 171 -1.17 -5.78 -1.62
C ILE A 171 0.03 -4.82 -1.75
N SER A 172 1.01 -5.15 -2.59
CA SER A 172 2.13 -4.25 -2.90
C SER A 172 1.65 -2.99 -3.61
N ASP A 173 0.72 -3.11 -4.55
CA ASP A 173 0.11 -1.97 -5.22
C ASP A 173 -0.69 -1.11 -4.26
N LEU A 174 -1.44 -1.71 -3.33
CA LEU A 174 -2.13 -0.97 -2.28
C LEU A 174 -1.14 -0.19 -1.40
N ILE A 175 -0.05 -0.83 -0.96
CA ILE A 175 0.98 -0.17 -0.15
C ILE A 175 1.57 1.04 -0.90
N LYS A 176 1.94 0.89 -2.17
CA LYS A 176 2.48 1.98 -3.00
C LYS A 176 1.49 3.15 -3.13
N ARG A 177 0.21 2.86 -3.36
CA ARG A 177 -0.85 3.87 -3.46
C ARG A 177 -1.10 4.62 -2.15
N MET A 178 -1.01 3.91 -1.03
CA MET A 178 -1.24 4.50 0.30
C MET A 178 0.01 5.15 0.89
N ALA A 179 1.19 5.01 0.27
CA ALA A 179 2.44 5.55 0.78
C ALA A 179 2.53 7.08 0.64
N ILE A 180 2.04 7.62 -0.48
CA ILE A 180 2.11 9.06 -0.79
C ILE A 180 0.69 9.61 -0.90
N ASP A 181 0.39 10.66 -0.13
CA ASP A 181 -0.88 11.38 -0.24
C ASP A 181 -0.80 12.53 -1.24
N HIS A 182 0.29 13.29 -1.17
CA HIS A 182 0.50 14.44 -2.04
C HIS A 182 1.93 14.39 -2.60
N LEU A 183 2.00 14.50 -3.92
CA LEU A 183 3.25 14.61 -4.66
C LEU A 183 3.40 16.04 -5.17
N HIS A 184 4.44 16.72 -4.69
CA HIS A 184 4.81 18.05 -5.14
C HIS A 184 6.01 17.95 -6.08
N VAL A 185 5.82 18.35 -7.33
CA VAL A 185 6.91 18.45 -8.30
C VAL A 185 7.32 19.91 -8.41
N VAL A 186 8.59 20.19 -8.06
CA VAL A 186 9.18 21.53 -8.04
C VAL A 186 10.37 21.55 -8.99
N GLY A 187 10.35 22.40 -10.01
CA GLY A 187 11.44 22.49 -10.99
C GLY A 187 11.10 21.88 -12.34
N ASP A 188 12.12 21.50 -13.08
CA ASP A 188 12.01 21.15 -14.49
C ASP A 188 11.57 19.71 -14.72
N ILE A 189 10.50 19.52 -15.50
CA ILE A 189 9.96 18.21 -15.80
C ILE A 189 10.49 17.65 -17.12
N PHE A 190 10.82 18.52 -18.12
CA PHE A 190 10.91 18.11 -19.51
C PHE A 190 12.26 18.22 -20.20
N ASP A 191 13.24 18.93 -19.71
CA ASP A 191 14.28 19.56 -20.52
C ASP A 191 15.52 18.71 -20.89
N ARG A 192 15.72 17.47 -20.42
CA ARG A 192 16.99 16.72 -20.68
C ARG A 192 16.81 15.25 -21.01
N GLY A 193 15.90 14.57 -20.30
CA GLY A 193 15.72 13.13 -20.44
C GLY A 193 14.99 12.72 -21.71
N LYS A 194 14.99 11.43 -21.97
CA LYS A 194 14.46 10.87 -23.23
C LYS A 194 12.94 10.67 -23.24
N TYR A 195 12.28 10.68 -22.06
CA TYR A 195 10.90 10.21 -21.94
C TYR A 195 9.99 11.17 -21.15
N PRO A 196 9.93 12.45 -21.51
CA PRO A 196 9.07 13.42 -20.82
C PRO A 196 7.57 13.10 -20.97
N ASP A 197 7.18 12.50 -22.10
CA ASP A 197 5.83 12.02 -22.39
C ASP A 197 5.40 10.93 -21.38
N LEU A 198 6.27 9.95 -21.11
CA LEU A 198 6.00 8.89 -20.14
C LEU A 198 5.91 9.43 -18.69
N VAL A 199 6.72 10.45 -18.36
CA VAL A 199 6.62 11.12 -17.05
C VAL A 199 5.25 11.75 -16.86
N ILE A 200 4.75 12.49 -17.88
CA ILE A 200 3.41 13.12 -17.82
C ILE A 200 2.31 12.06 -17.70
N GLU A 201 2.38 11.00 -18.50
CA GLU A 201 1.39 9.93 -18.41
C GLU A 201 1.37 9.28 -17.02
N LYS A 202 2.54 9.11 -16.41
CA LYS A 202 2.64 8.57 -15.05
C LYS A 202 2.06 9.52 -14.02
N LEU A 203 2.33 10.83 -14.12
CA LEU A 203 1.76 11.87 -13.26
C LEU A 203 0.23 11.93 -13.37
N LYS A 204 -0.31 11.87 -14.60
CA LYS A 204 -1.78 11.82 -14.83
C LYS A 204 -2.41 10.60 -14.16
N LYS A 205 -1.79 9.42 -14.29
CA LYS A 205 -2.26 8.20 -13.63
C LYS A 205 -2.19 8.30 -12.11
N PHE A 206 -1.16 8.93 -11.57
CA PHE A 206 -1.03 9.17 -10.13
C PHE A 206 -2.16 10.07 -9.61
N HIS A 207 -2.43 11.18 -10.29
CA HIS A 207 -3.50 12.11 -9.93
C HIS A 207 -4.92 11.51 -10.04
N SER A 208 -5.16 10.63 -11.02
CA SER A 208 -6.49 10.00 -11.20
C SER A 208 -6.80 8.90 -10.17
N MET A 209 -5.90 8.63 -9.23
CA MET A 209 -6.08 7.65 -8.16
C MET A 209 -6.55 8.30 -6.84
N ASP A 210 -6.60 9.63 -6.76
CA ASP A 210 -7.17 10.40 -5.66
C ASP A 210 -8.69 10.57 -5.82
#